data_5002fbd110847c1068eb98f903409b58
#
_entry.id   5002fbd110847c1068eb98f903409b58
#
_cell.length_a   1.000
_cell.length_b   1.000
_cell.length_c   1.000
_cell.angle_alpha   90.00
_cell.angle_beta   90.00
_cell.angle_gamma   90.00
#
_symmetry.space_group_name_H-M   'P 1'
#
loop_
_entity.id
_entity.type
_entity.pdbx_description
1 polymer ?
#
loop_
_entity_poly.entity_id
_entity_poly.type
_entity_poly.pdbx_seq_one_letter_code
_entity_poly.pdbx_strand_id
1 'polypeptide(L)'
;MRKIIIAALSTGVVLTSVTACSPINKIASTVTHQSSKNVLTNRDGTNGKILFVKVDDTPPAHPQIGINEADVVYIEQVEGGLTRLAAIFTDPTRLPPLIGPVRSARISDIDIAAGFGRIAFAYSGVQTKMRPVIAAANVVNLSAEREPASI
;
A
#
# COMPACT_ATOMS: atom_id res chain seq x y z
N MET A 1 19.29 49.61 -79.59
CA MET A 1 18.67 49.75 -78.27
C MET A 1 17.82 48.49 -78.06
N ARG A 2 18.39 47.55 -77.31
CA ARG A 2 17.72 46.25 -77.04
C ARG A 2 16.95 46.32 -75.71
N LYS A 3 15.65 46.09 -75.74
CA LYS A 3 14.79 46.01 -74.57
C LYS A 3 14.82 44.55 -74.04
N ILE A 4 15.29 44.37 -72.82
CA ILE A 4 15.31 43.08 -72.12
C ILE A 4 14.02 43.01 -71.33
N ILE A 5 13.19 41.99 -71.58
CA ILE A 5 11.97 41.69 -70.86
C ILE A 5 12.37 40.64 -69.86
N ILE A 6 12.26 40.96 -68.56
CA ILE A 6 12.46 40.01 -67.43
C ILE A 6 11.10 39.43 -67.06
N ALA A 7 10.91 38.16 -67.32
CA ALA A 7 9.76 37.40 -66.85
C ALA A 7 10.01 36.97 -65.42
N ALA A 8 9.18 37.43 -64.50
CA ALA A 8 9.15 36.99 -63.09
C ALA A 8 8.38 35.68 -62.95
N LEU A 9 9.08 34.63 -62.61
CA LEU A 9 8.45 33.35 -62.24
C LEU A 9 8.07 33.40 -60.76
N SER A 10 6.77 33.45 -60.46
CA SER A 10 6.22 33.35 -59.09
C SER A 10 6.07 31.88 -58.70
N THR A 11 6.98 31.40 -57.86
CA THR A 11 6.91 30.07 -57.27
C THR A 11 5.94 30.12 -56.09
N GLY A 12 4.74 29.57 -56.27
CA GLY A 12 3.77 29.42 -55.20
C GLY A 12 4.21 28.32 -54.20
N VAL A 13 4.50 28.72 -52.98
CA VAL A 13 4.72 27.80 -51.87
C VAL A 13 3.37 27.37 -51.33
N VAL A 14 3.00 26.15 -51.60
CA VAL A 14 1.81 25.51 -50.95
C VAL A 14 2.22 25.08 -49.55
N LEU A 15 1.81 25.82 -48.53
CA LEU A 15 1.87 25.37 -47.14
C LEU A 15 0.77 24.33 -46.94
N THR A 16 1.13 23.06 -46.96
CA THR A 16 0.30 21.99 -46.44
C THR A 16 0.38 22.02 -44.93
N SER A 17 -0.66 22.57 -44.28
CA SER A 17 -0.86 22.45 -42.82
C SER A 17 -1.16 20.99 -42.47
N VAL A 18 -0.17 20.27 -41.96
CA VAL A 18 -0.33 18.94 -41.39
C VAL A 18 -1.00 19.16 -40.06
N THR A 19 -2.34 19.06 -40.03
CA THR A 19 -3.12 18.98 -38.80
C THR A 19 -2.86 17.59 -38.21
N ALA A 20 -1.76 17.44 -37.48
CA ALA A 20 -1.51 16.27 -36.65
C ALA A 20 -2.44 16.36 -35.41
N CYS A 21 -3.71 16.00 -35.56
CA CYS A 21 -4.55 15.66 -34.42
C CYS A 21 -3.97 14.41 -33.78
N SER A 22 -3.21 14.62 -32.77
CA SER A 22 -2.57 13.58 -31.97
C SER A 22 -3.60 12.69 -31.27
N PRO A 23 -3.44 11.38 -31.34
CA PRO A 23 -4.22 10.46 -30.51
C PRO A 23 -3.62 10.35 -29.08
N ILE A 24 -3.10 11.46 -28.54
CA ILE A 24 -2.52 11.47 -27.17
C ILE A 24 -3.57 11.12 -26.12
N ASN A 25 -4.84 11.49 -26.35
CA ASN A 25 -5.92 11.12 -25.40
C ASN A 25 -6.22 9.60 -25.36
N LYS A 26 -5.93 8.86 -26.44
CA LYS A 26 -6.09 7.39 -26.41
C LYS A 26 -4.99 6.68 -25.64
N ILE A 27 -3.77 7.25 -25.65
CA ILE A 27 -2.65 6.68 -24.88
C ILE A 27 -2.85 6.93 -23.39
N ALA A 28 -3.34 8.12 -23.00
CA ALA A 28 -3.64 8.44 -21.59
C ALA A 28 -4.76 7.57 -21.02
N SER A 29 -5.82 7.28 -21.79
CA SER A 29 -6.90 6.41 -21.34
C SER A 29 -6.51 4.93 -21.27
N THR A 30 -5.52 4.49 -22.04
CA THR A 30 -5.02 3.11 -21.99
C THR A 30 -4.07 2.89 -20.81
N VAL A 31 -3.38 3.93 -20.34
CA VAL A 31 -2.50 3.84 -19.16
C VAL A 31 -3.28 3.88 -17.84
N THR A 32 -4.49 4.46 -17.81
CA THR A 32 -5.32 4.55 -16.61
C THR A 32 -6.14 3.30 -16.31
N HIS A 33 -6.19 2.32 -17.21
CA HIS A 33 -6.92 1.05 -17.01
C HIS A 33 -6.03 -0.16 -16.77
N GLN A 34 -4.76 0.03 -16.44
CA GLN A 34 -3.96 -1.06 -15.92
C GLN A 34 -4.43 -1.29 -14.48
N SER A 35 -5.29 -2.31 -14.27
CA SER A 35 -5.64 -2.75 -12.93
C SER A 35 -4.33 -3.01 -12.20
N SER A 36 -4.05 -2.23 -11.15
CA SER A 36 -2.86 -2.43 -10.36
C SER A 36 -3.00 -3.78 -9.66
N LYS A 37 -2.02 -4.66 -9.85
CA LYS A 37 -1.93 -5.90 -9.09
C LYS A 37 -1.27 -5.60 -7.75
N ASN A 38 -1.83 -6.12 -6.69
CA ASN A 38 -1.17 -6.12 -5.40
C ASN A 38 0.08 -7.01 -5.48
N VAL A 39 1.24 -6.48 -5.09
CA VAL A 39 2.55 -7.14 -5.29
C VAL A 39 2.67 -8.43 -4.49
N LEU A 40 2.05 -8.53 -3.31
CA LEU A 40 2.13 -9.72 -2.46
C LEU A 40 1.13 -10.81 -2.86
N THR A 41 -0.08 -10.42 -3.25
CA THR A 41 -1.17 -11.37 -3.49
C THR A 41 -1.43 -11.64 -4.97
N ASN A 42 -0.87 -10.81 -5.86
CA ASN A 42 -1.17 -10.79 -7.29
C ASN A 42 -2.67 -10.65 -7.63
N ARG A 43 -3.49 -10.22 -6.68
CA ARG A 43 -4.91 -9.91 -6.87
C ARG A 43 -5.07 -8.50 -7.42
N ASP A 44 -6.20 -8.24 -8.09
CA ASP A 44 -6.59 -6.88 -8.45
C ASP A 44 -6.80 -6.07 -7.18
N GLY A 45 -6.16 -4.91 -7.09
CA GLY A 45 -6.19 -4.06 -5.91
C GLY A 45 -5.09 -3.01 -5.90
N THR A 46 -4.86 -2.38 -4.76
CA THR A 46 -3.87 -1.34 -4.60
C THR A 46 -2.67 -1.83 -3.80
N ASN A 47 -1.50 -1.24 -4.08
CA ASN A 47 -0.32 -1.36 -3.24
C ASN A 47 -0.32 -0.16 -2.29
N GLY A 48 -1.17 -0.23 -1.28
CA GLY A 48 -1.38 0.85 -0.33
C GLY A 48 -0.48 0.76 0.91
N LYS A 49 -0.90 1.47 1.93
CA LYS A 49 -0.29 1.36 3.26
C LYS A 49 -0.64 0.02 3.86
N ILE A 50 0.37 -0.68 4.36
CA ILE A 50 0.22 -1.99 4.97
C ILE A 50 -0.25 -1.83 6.42
N LEU A 51 -1.26 -2.61 6.80
CA LEU A 51 -1.70 -2.75 8.17
C LEU A 51 -1.25 -4.10 8.72
N PHE A 52 -0.56 -4.08 9.85
CA PHE A 52 -0.19 -5.24 10.63
C PHE A 52 -1.01 -5.24 11.93
N VAL A 53 -1.73 -6.31 12.22
CA VAL A 53 -2.52 -6.47 13.44
C VAL A 53 -2.04 -7.68 14.21
N LYS A 54 -1.72 -7.48 15.49
CA LYS A 54 -1.42 -8.59 16.40
C LYS A 54 -2.72 -9.16 16.95
N VAL A 55 -3.02 -10.41 16.59
CA VAL A 55 -4.28 -11.09 16.95
C VAL A 55 -4.01 -12.21 17.96
N ASP A 56 -4.93 -12.38 18.88
CA ASP A 56 -4.90 -13.45 19.89
C ASP A 56 -5.22 -14.80 19.24
N ASP A 57 -4.52 -15.85 19.67
CA ASP A 57 -4.74 -17.21 19.22
C ASP A 57 -4.99 -18.19 20.41
N THR A 58 -5.36 -17.64 21.55
CA THR A 58 -5.78 -18.47 22.69
C THR A 58 -7.17 -19.09 22.47
N PRO A 59 -7.50 -20.23 23.07
CA PRO A 59 -8.79 -20.87 22.85
C PRO A 59 -10.02 -19.96 23.04
N PRO A 60 -10.06 -19.05 24.05
CA PRO A 60 -11.18 -18.12 24.19
C PRO A 60 -11.28 -17.06 23.09
N ALA A 61 -10.21 -16.86 22.29
CA ALA A 61 -10.18 -15.88 21.20
C ALA A 61 -10.80 -16.40 19.90
N HIS A 62 -11.10 -17.69 19.85
CA HIS A 62 -11.69 -18.30 18.66
C HIS A 62 -13.22 -18.20 18.64
N PRO A 63 -13.85 -17.99 17.46
CA PRO A 63 -13.18 -17.69 16.18
C PRO A 63 -12.68 -16.23 16.14
N GLN A 64 -11.50 -16.02 15.55
CA GLN A 64 -11.01 -14.67 15.31
C GLN A 64 -11.85 -13.98 14.23
N ILE A 65 -11.93 -12.65 14.32
CA ILE A 65 -12.70 -11.82 13.38
C ILE A 65 -11.74 -11.16 12.40
N GLY A 66 -12.07 -11.21 11.11
CA GLY A 66 -11.33 -10.53 10.05
C GLY A 66 -9.99 -11.16 9.69
N ILE A 67 -9.64 -12.32 10.25
CA ILE A 67 -8.36 -12.98 9.99
C ILE A 67 -8.29 -13.60 8.59
N ASN A 68 -9.43 -14.05 8.06
CA ASN A 68 -9.52 -14.70 6.75
C ASN A 68 -9.31 -13.73 5.57
N GLU A 69 -9.45 -12.44 5.82
CA GLU A 69 -9.22 -11.38 4.85
C GLU A 69 -7.76 -10.90 4.83
N ALA A 70 -6.93 -11.39 5.77
CA ALA A 70 -5.50 -11.08 5.76
C ALA A 70 -4.81 -11.68 4.54
N ASP A 71 -3.85 -10.93 4.00
CA ASP A 71 -3.07 -11.37 2.84
C ASP A 71 -1.95 -12.34 3.25
N VAL A 72 -1.38 -12.14 4.45
CA VAL A 72 -0.39 -13.01 5.08
C VAL A 72 -0.68 -13.13 6.56
N VAL A 73 -0.57 -14.33 7.12
CA VAL A 73 -0.66 -14.56 8.56
C VAL A 73 0.56 -15.33 9.03
N TYR A 74 1.34 -14.72 9.93
CA TYR A 74 2.41 -15.42 10.65
C TYR A 74 1.85 -15.99 11.93
N ILE A 75 2.16 -17.25 12.21
CA ILE A 75 1.87 -17.91 13.47
C ILE A 75 3.14 -17.87 14.32
N GLU A 76 3.09 -17.14 15.42
CA GLU A 76 4.25 -16.93 16.28
C GLU A 76 4.06 -17.64 17.61
N GLN A 77 5.01 -18.49 17.97
CA GLN A 77 5.05 -19.07 19.31
C GLN A 77 5.48 -18.00 20.31
N VAL A 78 4.75 -17.94 21.42
CA VAL A 78 5.03 -17.04 22.53
C VAL A 78 5.21 -17.81 23.83
N GLU A 79 5.32 -17.11 24.96
CA GLU A 79 5.56 -17.75 26.27
C GLU A 79 4.44 -18.73 26.62
N GLY A 80 4.82 -19.82 27.32
CA GLY A 80 3.88 -20.83 27.79
C GLY A 80 3.36 -21.80 26.74
N GLY A 81 4.03 -21.89 25.58
CA GLY A 81 3.61 -22.76 24.48
C GLY A 81 2.37 -22.27 23.72
N LEU A 82 1.97 -21.04 23.98
CA LEU A 82 0.87 -20.40 23.26
C LEU A 82 1.32 -19.82 21.92
N THR A 83 0.36 -19.54 21.06
CA THR A 83 0.58 -18.85 19.79
C THR A 83 -0.12 -17.49 19.74
N ARG A 84 0.34 -16.64 18.84
CA ARG A 84 -0.30 -15.40 18.42
C ARG A 84 -0.18 -15.25 16.94
N LEU A 85 -1.14 -14.55 16.34
CA LEU A 85 -1.16 -14.32 14.91
C LEU A 85 -0.71 -12.90 14.59
N ALA A 86 0.16 -12.79 13.58
CA ALA A 86 0.54 -11.53 12.99
C ALA A 86 -0.14 -11.42 11.63
N ALA A 87 -1.24 -10.69 11.56
CA ALA A 87 -2.07 -10.56 10.38
C ALA A 87 -1.67 -9.32 9.57
N ILE A 88 -1.31 -9.53 8.31
CA ILE A 88 -0.84 -8.48 7.39
C ILE A 88 -1.90 -8.24 6.32
N PHE A 89 -2.31 -7.00 6.17
CA PHE A 89 -3.25 -6.53 5.15
C PHE A 89 -2.54 -5.49 4.28
N THR A 90 -2.46 -5.75 2.99
CA THR A 90 -1.65 -4.96 2.05
C THR A 90 -2.48 -4.06 1.14
N ASP A 91 -3.79 -4.26 1.13
CA ASP A 91 -4.74 -3.45 0.39
C ASP A 91 -5.75 -2.78 1.33
N PRO A 92 -5.64 -1.47 1.56
CA PRO A 92 -6.55 -0.74 2.45
C PRO A 92 -8.00 -0.72 1.96
N THR A 93 -8.25 -0.98 0.68
CA THR A 93 -9.62 -1.02 0.12
C THR A 93 -10.36 -2.32 0.44
N ARG A 94 -9.64 -3.32 0.96
CA ARG A 94 -10.16 -4.66 1.28
C ARG A 94 -10.09 -5.00 2.77
N LEU A 95 -9.84 -4.00 3.61
CA LEU A 95 -9.84 -4.22 5.06
C LEU A 95 -11.24 -4.66 5.53
N PRO A 96 -11.33 -5.70 6.36
CA PRO A 96 -12.59 -6.04 7.00
C PRO A 96 -13.02 -4.93 7.99
N PRO A 97 -14.32 -4.80 8.27
CA PRO A 97 -14.81 -3.75 9.16
C PRO A 97 -14.36 -3.91 10.62
N LEU A 98 -13.94 -5.12 10.99
CA LEU A 98 -13.45 -5.46 12.32
C LEU A 98 -12.36 -6.52 12.24
N ILE A 99 -11.30 -6.37 13.05
CA ILE A 99 -10.20 -7.32 13.15
C ILE A 99 -9.91 -7.56 14.64
N GLY A 100 -9.86 -8.82 15.04
CA GLY A 100 -9.54 -9.14 16.43
C GLY A 100 -9.82 -10.56 16.85
N PRO A 101 -9.68 -10.85 18.18
CA PRO A 101 -9.27 -9.95 19.27
C PRO A 101 -7.81 -9.49 19.14
N VAL A 102 -7.55 -8.20 19.37
CA VAL A 102 -6.20 -7.65 19.30
C VAL A 102 -5.42 -7.99 20.57
N ARG A 103 -4.14 -8.35 20.42
CA ARG A 103 -3.27 -8.81 21.51
C ARG A 103 -1.97 -8.01 21.59
N SER A 104 -1.23 -8.23 22.69
CA SER A 104 0.02 -7.51 22.96
C SER A 104 1.13 -7.88 21.97
N ALA A 105 1.92 -6.88 21.59
CA ALA A 105 3.10 -7.02 20.73
C ALA A 105 4.22 -7.85 21.40
N ARG A 106 5.05 -8.44 20.57
CA ARG A 106 6.27 -9.17 20.91
C ARG A 106 7.45 -8.62 20.12
N ILE A 107 8.67 -8.98 20.53
CA ILE A 107 9.88 -8.51 19.86
C ILE A 107 9.96 -8.99 18.42
N SER A 108 9.52 -10.20 18.14
CA SER A 108 9.46 -10.82 16.81
C SER A 108 8.59 -10.02 15.83
N ASP A 109 7.59 -9.28 16.31
CA ASP A 109 6.75 -8.45 15.47
C ASP A 109 7.55 -7.35 14.74
N ILE A 110 8.62 -6.86 15.37
CA ILE A 110 9.46 -5.81 14.78
C ILE A 110 10.27 -6.38 13.61
N ASP A 111 10.76 -7.62 13.73
CA ASP A 111 11.49 -8.30 12.65
C ASP A 111 10.56 -8.60 11.48
N ILE A 112 9.32 -9.05 11.75
CA ILE A 112 8.29 -9.23 10.72
C ILE A 112 7.96 -7.90 10.05
N ALA A 113 7.72 -6.86 10.84
CA ALA A 113 7.38 -5.52 10.34
C ALA A 113 8.48 -4.96 9.41
N ALA A 114 9.76 -5.18 9.76
CA ALA A 114 10.89 -4.71 8.96
C ALA A 114 10.90 -5.25 7.52
N GLY A 115 10.36 -6.46 7.30
CA GLY A 115 10.22 -7.06 5.98
C GLY A 115 9.24 -6.35 5.05
N PHE A 116 8.37 -5.49 5.59
CA PHE A 116 7.32 -4.79 4.84
C PHE A 116 7.56 -3.27 4.71
N GLY A 117 8.67 -2.76 5.25
CA GLY A 117 8.97 -1.33 5.23
C GLY A 117 8.20 -0.55 6.30
N ARG A 118 7.73 0.66 5.98
CA ARG A 118 6.97 1.47 6.94
C ARG A 118 5.50 1.08 6.92
N ILE A 119 5.05 0.43 7.98
CA ILE A 119 3.69 -0.10 8.13
C ILE A 119 2.96 0.52 9.32
N ALA A 120 1.63 0.40 9.34
CA ALA A 120 0.81 0.67 10.52
C ALA A 120 0.74 -0.59 11.37
N PHE A 121 1.08 -0.50 12.66
CA PHE A 121 1.12 -1.65 13.57
C PHE A 121 0.11 -1.48 14.70
N ALA A 122 -0.93 -2.34 14.70
CA ALA A 122 -2.01 -2.37 15.70
C ALA A 122 -1.81 -3.51 16.68
N TYR A 123 -1.83 -3.18 17.98
CA TYR A 123 -1.69 -4.12 19.08
C TYR A 123 -2.34 -3.58 20.35
N SER A 124 -2.71 -4.44 21.33
CA SER A 124 -3.41 -4.02 22.54
C SER A 124 -2.51 -3.42 23.61
N GLY A 125 -1.24 -3.83 23.64
CA GLY A 125 -0.28 -3.39 24.63
C GLY A 125 1.09 -4.00 24.41
N VAL A 126 2.05 -3.67 25.25
CA VAL A 126 3.42 -4.17 25.14
C VAL A 126 4.13 -4.15 26.50
N GLN A 127 5.07 -5.07 26.71
CA GLN A 127 5.92 -5.03 27.89
C GLN A 127 6.70 -3.71 27.96
N THR A 128 6.81 -3.09 29.13
CA THR A 128 7.44 -1.78 29.33
C THR A 128 8.86 -1.71 28.73
N LYS A 129 9.65 -2.79 28.87
CA LYS A 129 11.02 -2.87 28.31
C LYS A 129 11.07 -2.81 26.78
N MET A 130 9.97 -3.12 26.10
CA MET A 130 9.90 -3.10 24.63
C MET A 130 9.41 -1.77 24.06
N ARG A 131 8.83 -0.90 24.88
CA ARG A 131 8.32 0.41 24.42
C ARG A 131 9.36 1.22 23.63
N PRO A 132 10.64 1.35 24.10
CA PRO A 132 11.65 2.06 23.33
C PRO A 132 12.00 1.37 21.99
N VAL A 133 11.94 0.06 21.94
CA VAL A 133 12.21 -0.70 20.71
C VAL A 133 11.12 -0.39 19.66
N ILE A 134 9.85 -0.43 20.05
CA ILE A 134 8.75 -0.09 19.14
C ILE A 134 8.81 1.38 18.74
N ALA A 135 9.15 2.29 19.65
CA ALA A 135 9.29 3.70 19.34
C ALA A 135 10.41 4.01 18.33
N ALA A 136 11.47 3.18 18.33
CA ALA A 136 12.58 3.28 17.38
C ALA A 136 12.30 2.56 16.05
N ALA A 137 11.31 1.68 16.00
CA ALA A 137 10.98 0.90 14.81
C ALA A 137 10.35 1.77 13.72
N ASN A 138 10.52 1.35 12.47
CA ASN A 138 9.92 2.03 11.31
C ASN A 138 8.42 1.69 11.15
N VAL A 139 7.63 1.95 12.20
CA VAL A 139 6.19 1.68 12.21
C VAL A 139 5.38 2.91 12.60
N VAL A 140 4.15 2.97 12.12
CA VAL A 140 3.12 3.88 12.66
C VAL A 140 2.43 3.13 13.79
N ASN A 141 2.64 3.57 15.04
CA ASN A 141 2.09 2.92 16.22
C ASN A 141 0.60 3.19 16.34
N LEU A 142 -0.22 2.13 16.31
CA LEU A 142 -1.67 2.11 16.51
C LEU A 142 -2.05 1.33 17.76
N SER A 143 -1.25 1.39 18.82
CA SER A 143 -1.55 0.68 20.06
C SER A 143 -2.77 1.29 20.78
N ALA A 144 -3.53 0.42 21.46
CA ALA A 144 -4.61 0.84 22.34
C ALA A 144 -4.14 1.60 23.60
N GLU A 145 -2.85 1.43 23.97
CA GLU A 145 -2.21 2.16 25.08
C GLU A 145 -1.81 3.58 24.72
N ARG A 146 -1.87 3.94 23.44
CA ARG A 146 -1.64 5.33 23.04
C ARG A 146 -2.82 6.13 23.55
N GLU A 147 -2.57 7.06 24.48
CA GLU A 147 -3.58 8.01 24.92
C GLU A 147 -4.26 8.61 23.68
N PRO A 148 -5.59 8.68 23.65
CA PRO A 148 -6.27 9.35 22.57
C PRO A 148 -5.65 10.74 22.48
N ALA A 149 -5.06 11.06 21.33
CA ALA A 149 -4.64 12.42 21.07
C ALA A 149 -5.86 13.27 21.40
N SER A 150 -5.73 14.14 22.38
CA SER A 150 -6.79 15.09 22.75
C SER A 150 -7.21 15.78 21.45
N ILE A 151 -8.42 15.41 21.02
CA ILE A 151 -9.09 15.99 19.85
C ILE A 151 -9.54 17.38 20.26
#